data_c75d7482c3de4863258ee24a8cbb9d97
#
_entry.id   c75d7482c3de4863258ee24a8cbb9d97
#
_cell.length_a   1.000
_cell.length_b   1.000
_cell.length_c   1.000
_cell.angle_alpha   90.00
_cell.angle_beta   90.00
_cell.angle_gamma   90.00
#
_symmetry.space_group_name_H-M   'P 1'
#
loop_
_entity.id
_entity.type
_entity.pdbx_description
1 polymer ?
#
loop_
_entity_poly.entity_id
_entity_poly.type
_entity_poly.pdbx_seq_one_letter_code
_entity_poly.pdbx_strand_id
1 'polypeptide(L)'
;TQIKNSMQLTNHIELWKDDTISNKPIGYILSLEGADSIVNIDYLEKSYDLGLRAIGPAHYGPGIYAHGTDSEGGIGIKGKELLKKIEELNLILDATHLCDISFWETMNIYNGPVWASHNNCRKFVDHNRQYSDEQIYELISRNAVIGIPLDAWMMVPNWIRGESTPESMGVTLDKMIDNIDHICQLSGNALHVGIGTDLDGAFGKEQTPLDLDTIADLQKIPSMLSKKGYSKINIENIMSQNFINFLLRVWN
;
A
#
# COMPACT_ATOMS: atom_id res chain seq x y z
N THR A 1 -18.94 5.75 3.97
CA THR A 1 -18.68 6.92 4.82
C THR A 1 -17.20 7.22 4.86
N GLN A 2 -16.79 8.50 4.80
CA GLN A 2 -15.40 8.91 4.88
C GLN A 2 -14.89 8.87 6.33
N ILE A 3 -13.71 8.29 6.53
CA ILE A 3 -13.02 8.18 7.82
C ILE A 3 -11.78 9.06 7.79
N LYS A 4 -11.66 9.98 8.77
CA LYS A 4 -10.64 11.04 8.78
C LYS A 4 -9.83 11.11 10.08
N ASN A 5 -10.16 10.33 11.10
CA ASN A 5 -9.49 10.32 12.40
C ASN A 5 -9.73 9.00 13.16
N SER A 6 -8.99 8.81 14.26
CA SER A 6 -9.04 7.61 15.09
C SER A 6 -10.43 7.32 15.68
N MET A 7 -11.16 8.35 16.12
CA MET A 7 -12.49 8.19 16.68
C MET A 7 -13.49 7.66 15.63
N GLN A 8 -13.47 8.23 14.42
CA GLN A 8 -14.32 7.76 13.32
C GLN A 8 -13.97 6.33 12.90
N LEU A 9 -12.67 5.99 12.86
CA LEU A 9 -12.21 4.64 12.57
C LEU A 9 -12.72 3.65 13.63
N THR A 10 -12.53 3.95 14.91
CA THR A 10 -12.98 3.10 16.01
C THR A 10 -14.50 2.89 15.97
N ASN A 11 -15.27 3.95 15.83
CA ASN A 11 -16.73 3.87 15.74
C ASN A 11 -17.19 3.04 14.53
N HIS A 12 -16.49 3.16 13.41
CA HIS A 12 -16.81 2.39 12.21
C HIS A 12 -16.51 0.90 12.40
N ILE A 13 -15.40 0.56 13.05
CA ILE A 13 -15.06 -0.84 13.38
C ILE A 13 -16.10 -1.44 14.32
N GLU A 14 -16.50 -0.71 15.37
CA GLU A 14 -17.53 -1.19 16.30
C GLU A 14 -18.88 -1.38 15.59
N LEU A 15 -19.25 -0.47 14.69
CA LEU A 15 -20.46 -0.64 13.86
C LEU A 15 -20.42 -1.94 13.03
N TRP A 16 -19.26 -2.30 12.49
CA TRP A 16 -19.13 -3.52 11.68
C TRP A 16 -19.10 -4.80 12.51
N LYS A 17 -18.73 -4.73 13.79
CA LYS A 17 -18.83 -5.85 14.74
C LYS A 17 -20.24 -6.14 15.23
N ASP A 18 -21.17 -5.19 15.10
CA ASP A 18 -22.55 -5.36 15.55
C ASP A 18 -23.37 -6.12 14.50
N ASP A 19 -23.54 -7.43 14.70
CA ASP A 19 -24.29 -8.31 13.80
C ASP A 19 -25.78 -8.04 13.75
N THR A 20 -26.33 -7.18 14.64
CA THR A 20 -27.73 -6.79 14.62
C THR A 20 -28.06 -5.76 13.54
N ILE A 21 -27.04 -5.08 13.00
CA ILE A 21 -27.18 -4.05 11.96
C ILE A 21 -26.99 -4.69 10.58
N SER A 22 -28.02 -4.70 9.75
CA SER A 22 -27.99 -5.33 8.42
C SER A 22 -27.37 -4.47 7.31
N ASN A 23 -27.56 -3.14 7.37
CA ASN A 23 -27.08 -2.19 6.35
C ASN A 23 -25.94 -1.34 6.91
N LYS A 24 -24.71 -1.88 6.88
CA LYS A 24 -23.51 -1.16 7.33
C LYS A 24 -22.89 -0.38 6.17
N PRO A 25 -22.61 0.92 6.33
CA PRO A 25 -21.93 1.68 5.28
C PRO A 25 -20.47 1.21 5.11
N ILE A 26 -19.99 1.17 3.89
CA ILE A 26 -18.57 0.97 3.63
C ILE A 26 -17.80 2.23 4.07
N GLY A 27 -16.76 2.03 4.91
CA GLY A 27 -15.82 3.08 5.29
C GLY A 27 -14.69 3.20 4.28
N TYR A 28 -14.22 4.43 4.04
CA TYR A 28 -13.04 4.66 3.22
C TYR A 28 -12.20 5.81 3.77
N ILE A 29 -10.90 5.72 3.49
CA ILE A 29 -9.91 6.76 3.77
C ILE A 29 -9.45 7.30 2.43
N LEU A 30 -9.48 8.62 2.23
CA LEU A 30 -9.07 9.24 0.99
C LEU A 30 -7.54 9.32 0.93
N SER A 31 -6.96 8.73 -0.09
CA SER A 31 -5.55 8.85 -0.44
C SER A 31 -5.40 9.41 -1.86
N LEU A 32 -4.23 9.98 -2.15
CA LEU A 32 -3.89 10.51 -3.46
C LEU A 32 -2.61 9.85 -3.96
N GLU A 33 -2.70 9.16 -5.08
CA GLU A 33 -1.58 8.54 -5.75
C GLU A 33 -1.00 9.48 -6.81
N GLY A 34 0.23 9.93 -6.54
CA GLY A 34 0.88 10.97 -7.34
C GLY A 34 0.43 12.39 -6.98
N ALA A 35 1.35 13.19 -6.43
CA ALA A 35 1.06 14.52 -5.91
C ALA A 35 0.88 15.60 -7.00
N ASP A 36 1.17 15.32 -8.26
CA ASP A 36 1.14 16.33 -9.34
C ASP A 36 -0.25 16.96 -9.53
N SER A 37 -1.31 16.23 -9.15
CA SER A 37 -2.68 16.71 -9.24
C SER A 37 -3.10 17.74 -8.17
N ILE A 38 -2.29 18.01 -7.13
CA ILE A 38 -2.61 19.02 -6.12
C ILE A 38 -2.49 20.46 -6.61
N VAL A 39 -2.10 20.69 -7.84
CA VAL A 39 -1.87 22.02 -8.46
C VAL A 39 -0.63 22.73 -7.88
N ASN A 40 -0.59 22.95 -6.58
CA ASN A 40 0.56 23.45 -5.82
C ASN A 40 0.41 23.11 -4.32
N ILE A 41 1.44 23.40 -3.54
CA ILE A 41 1.53 23.05 -2.11
C ILE A 41 0.38 23.64 -1.27
N ASP A 42 -0.12 24.83 -1.58
CA ASP A 42 -1.22 25.44 -0.82
C ASP A 42 -2.53 24.66 -0.96
N TYR A 43 -2.71 23.97 -2.10
CA TYR A 43 -3.89 23.13 -2.31
C TYR A 43 -3.83 21.80 -1.52
N LEU A 44 -2.68 21.41 -1.01
CA LEU A 44 -2.60 20.24 -0.14
C LEU A 44 -3.38 20.44 1.16
N GLU A 45 -3.32 21.65 1.74
CA GLU A 45 -4.12 22.00 2.92
C GLU A 45 -5.62 21.93 2.64
N LYS A 46 -6.06 22.48 1.51
CA LYS A 46 -7.46 22.35 1.07
C LYS A 46 -7.88 20.90 0.87
N SER A 47 -7.00 20.07 0.30
CA SER A 47 -7.26 18.65 0.12
C SER A 47 -7.39 17.92 1.46
N TYR A 48 -6.56 18.28 2.44
CA TYR A 48 -6.66 17.79 3.81
C TYR A 48 -8.00 18.15 4.46
N ASP A 49 -8.45 19.41 4.30
CA ASP A 49 -9.74 19.88 4.83
C ASP A 49 -10.90 19.12 4.19
N LEU A 50 -10.80 18.79 2.90
CA LEU A 50 -11.76 17.94 2.17
C LEU A 50 -11.67 16.45 2.57
N GLY A 51 -10.65 16.09 3.35
CA GLY A 51 -10.53 14.77 3.96
C GLY A 51 -9.43 13.87 3.42
N LEU A 52 -8.49 14.40 2.62
CA LEU A 52 -7.27 13.65 2.24
C LEU A 52 -6.49 13.26 3.50
N ARG A 53 -6.01 12.01 3.56
CA ARG A 53 -5.27 11.50 4.74
C ARG A 53 -3.95 10.82 4.39
N ALA A 54 -3.75 10.46 3.12
CA ALA A 54 -2.48 9.93 2.64
C ALA A 54 -2.16 10.48 1.26
N ILE A 55 -0.88 10.60 0.92
CA ILE A 55 -0.43 11.08 -0.38
C ILE A 55 0.90 10.44 -0.76
N GLY A 56 0.98 9.95 -1.99
CA GLY A 56 2.22 9.52 -2.65
C GLY A 56 2.82 10.67 -3.47
N PRO A 57 4.13 10.97 -3.34
CA PRO A 57 4.76 12.05 -4.10
C PRO A 57 4.82 11.83 -5.60
N ALA A 58 4.83 10.58 -6.07
CA ALA A 58 4.95 10.20 -7.48
C ALA A 58 4.04 9.05 -7.86
N HIS A 59 3.88 8.82 -9.17
CA HIS A 59 3.29 7.62 -9.76
C HIS A 59 4.30 6.97 -10.72
N TYR A 60 4.09 6.94 -12.03
CA TYR A 60 5.03 6.28 -12.95
C TYR A 60 6.16 7.18 -13.44
N GLY A 61 5.86 8.36 -13.91
CA GLY A 61 6.82 9.23 -14.59
C GLY A 61 7.65 10.12 -13.68
N PRO A 62 8.49 11.00 -14.29
CA PRO A 62 9.09 12.09 -13.57
C PRO A 62 8.01 13.09 -13.18
N GLY A 63 7.64 13.14 -11.89
CA GLY A 63 6.68 14.09 -11.35
C GLY A 63 7.33 15.41 -10.93
N ILE A 64 6.50 16.37 -10.56
CA ILE A 64 6.94 17.69 -10.06
C ILE A 64 7.64 17.55 -8.70
N TYR A 65 7.23 16.57 -7.89
CA TYR A 65 7.65 16.41 -6.50
C TYR A 65 8.63 15.25 -6.29
N ALA A 66 8.55 14.21 -7.12
CA ALA A 66 9.42 13.05 -7.04
C ALA A 66 9.44 12.29 -8.36
N HIS A 67 10.45 11.46 -8.55
CA HIS A 67 10.52 10.52 -9.65
C HIS A 67 9.84 9.20 -9.27
N GLY A 68 8.98 8.71 -10.16
CA GLY A 68 8.22 7.47 -9.98
C GLY A 68 8.85 6.26 -10.67
N THR A 69 8.07 5.19 -10.74
CA THR A 69 8.48 3.82 -11.13
C THR A 69 9.30 3.73 -12.41
N ASP A 70 8.93 4.45 -13.47
CA ASP A 70 9.56 4.36 -14.80
C ASP A 70 10.56 5.52 -15.05
N SER A 71 11.03 6.17 -14.01
CA SER A 71 11.98 7.25 -14.09
C SER A 71 13.07 7.13 -13.04
N GLU A 72 14.18 7.83 -13.24
CA GLU A 72 15.29 7.90 -12.29
C GLU A 72 15.54 9.35 -11.89
N GLY A 73 15.62 9.63 -10.61
CA GLY A 73 15.91 10.95 -10.07
C GLY A 73 15.42 11.09 -8.63
N GLY A 74 15.82 12.20 -8.02
CA GLY A 74 15.46 12.52 -6.64
C GLY A 74 14.21 13.38 -6.53
N ILE A 75 13.92 13.83 -5.31
CA ILE A 75 12.71 14.63 -5.01
C ILE A 75 12.88 16.14 -5.28
N GLY A 76 14.10 16.63 -5.45
CA GLY A 76 14.37 18.04 -5.71
C GLY A 76 13.86 18.99 -4.60
N ILE A 77 13.81 20.31 -4.93
CA ILE A 77 13.39 21.32 -3.96
C ILE A 77 11.89 21.21 -3.67
N LYS A 78 11.05 21.07 -4.71
CA LYS A 78 9.59 20.99 -4.55
C LYS A 78 9.16 19.73 -3.79
N GLY A 79 9.84 18.61 -3.97
CA GLY A 79 9.59 17.41 -3.19
C GLY A 79 9.88 17.60 -1.70
N LYS A 80 10.98 18.30 -1.37
CA LYS A 80 11.30 18.64 0.03
C LYS A 80 10.23 19.55 0.66
N GLU A 81 9.74 20.53 -0.10
CA GLU A 81 8.62 21.40 0.33
C GLU A 81 7.34 20.58 0.55
N LEU A 82 7.03 19.63 -0.35
CA LEU A 82 5.89 18.73 -0.21
C LEU A 82 6.03 17.87 1.07
N LEU A 83 7.17 17.24 1.30
CA LEU A 83 7.39 16.40 2.49
C LEU A 83 7.21 17.20 3.79
N LYS A 84 7.74 18.41 3.84
CA LYS A 84 7.53 19.32 4.98
C LYS A 84 6.04 19.61 5.21
N LYS A 85 5.28 19.88 4.14
CA LYS A 85 3.84 20.15 4.25
C LYS A 85 3.04 18.91 4.66
N ILE A 86 3.44 17.71 4.20
CA ILE A 86 2.88 16.42 4.63
C ILE A 86 3.06 16.24 6.15
N GLU A 87 4.26 16.52 6.69
CA GLU A 87 4.52 16.47 8.14
C GLU A 87 3.68 17.50 8.91
N GLU A 88 3.63 18.76 8.46
CA GLU A 88 2.84 19.82 9.09
C GLU A 88 1.35 19.48 9.21
N LEU A 89 0.80 18.82 8.21
CA LEU A 89 -0.61 18.39 8.17
C LEU A 89 -0.86 17.04 8.83
N ASN A 90 0.17 16.36 9.32
CA ASN A 90 0.10 15.00 9.83
C ASN A 90 -0.58 14.03 8.84
N LEU A 91 -0.30 14.22 7.53
CA LEU A 91 -0.68 13.28 6.48
C LEU A 91 0.24 12.06 6.50
N ILE A 92 -0.27 10.93 6.03
CA ILE A 92 0.52 9.73 5.82
C ILE A 92 1.23 9.85 4.47
N LEU A 93 2.55 9.69 4.47
CA LEU A 93 3.33 9.55 3.25
C LEU A 93 3.14 8.13 2.68
N ASP A 94 2.71 8.04 1.43
CA ASP A 94 2.70 6.79 0.71
C ASP A 94 4.00 6.66 -0.12
N ALA A 95 4.84 5.70 0.26
CA ALA A 95 6.11 5.47 -0.41
C ALA A 95 5.97 4.63 -1.70
N THR A 96 4.77 4.12 -1.99
CA THR A 96 4.48 3.38 -3.23
C THR A 96 4.84 4.23 -4.46
N HIS A 97 5.35 3.59 -5.49
CA HIS A 97 5.79 4.19 -6.75
C HIS A 97 7.06 5.05 -6.72
N LEU A 98 7.62 5.40 -5.59
CA LEU A 98 8.91 6.11 -5.58
C LEU A 98 10.00 5.23 -6.25
N CYS A 99 10.73 5.79 -7.22
CA CYS A 99 11.93 5.13 -7.71
C CYS A 99 13.01 5.07 -6.60
N ASP A 100 14.02 4.23 -6.76
CA ASP A 100 15.01 3.97 -5.71
C ASP A 100 15.66 5.25 -5.17
N ILE A 101 16.06 6.16 -6.05
CA ILE A 101 16.71 7.43 -5.65
C ILE A 101 15.71 8.29 -4.86
N SER A 102 14.50 8.48 -5.38
CA SER A 102 13.45 9.25 -4.68
C SER A 102 13.06 8.61 -3.35
N PHE A 103 12.99 7.28 -3.27
CA PHE A 103 12.73 6.56 -2.03
C PHE A 103 13.78 6.89 -0.95
N TRP A 104 15.06 6.71 -1.28
CA TRP A 104 16.12 6.94 -0.29
C TRP A 104 16.27 8.41 0.08
N GLU A 105 16.15 9.35 -0.87
CA GLU A 105 16.15 10.78 -0.56
C GLU A 105 14.96 11.15 0.36
N THR A 106 13.79 10.59 0.10
CA THR A 106 12.60 10.80 0.94
C THR A 106 12.81 10.24 2.35
N MET A 107 13.27 8.99 2.48
CA MET A 107 13.48 8.37 3.79
C MET A 107 14.57 9.09 4.60
N ASN A 108 15.57 9.68 3.96
CA ASN A 108 16.63 10.40 4.65
C ASN A 108 16.18 11.72 5.31
N ILE A 109 15.09 12.32 4.85
CA ILE A 109 14.66 13.64 5.33
C ILE A 109 13.28 13.64 5.99
N TYR A 110 12.40 12.71 5.63
CA TYR A 110 11.04 12.62 6.16
C TYR A 110 11.01 11.80 7.46
N ASN A 111 10.42 12.36 8.52
CA ASN A 111 10.33 11.71 9.83
C ASN A 111 8.88 11.37 10.24
N GLY A 112 7.92 11.76 9.42
CA GLY A 112 6.50 11.50 9.67
C GLY A 112 6.08 10.04 9.41
N PRO A 113 4.76 9.75 9.50
CA PRO A 113 4.23 8.42 9.28
C PRO A 113 4.31 8.00 7.80
N VAL A 114 4.82 6.81 7.56
CA VAL A 114 4.97 6.21 6.22
C VAL A 114 4.22 4.89 6.15
N TRP A 115 3.57 4.64 5.04
CA TRP A 115 3.15 3.31 4.61
C TRP A 115 3.56 3.05 3.14
N ALA A 116 3.36 1.84 2.66
CA ALA A 116 3.28 1.53 1.24
C ALA A 116 1.91 0.92 0.98
N SER A 117 1.04 1.63 0.30
CA SER A 117 -0.34 1.19 0.09
C SER A 117 -0.42 -0.10 -0.72
N HIS A 118 0.47 -0.27 -1.74
CA HIS A 118 0.47 -1.43 -2.62
C HIS A 118 1.86 -1.65 -3.26
N ASN A 119 2.65 -2.58 -2.70
CA ASN A 119 3.99 -2.90 -3.21
C ASN A 119 4.37 -4.35 -2.97
N ASN A 120 4.93 -5.02 -3.98
CA ASN A 120 5.47 -6.36 -3.88
C ASN A 120 7.00 -6.35 -3.66
N CYS A 121 7.60 -7.53 -3.55
CA CYS A 121 9.02 -7.70 -3.26
C CYS A 121 9.83 -7.91 -4.54
N ARG A 122 10.92 -7.17 -4.71
CA ARG A 122 11.86 -7.27 -5.84
C ARG A 122 12.47 -8.68 -5.96
N LYS A 123 12.54 -9.41 -4.86
CA LYS A 123 12.95 -10.82 -4.84
C LYS A 123 12.20 -11.69 -5.84
N PHE A 124 10.91 -11.44 -6.08
CA PHE A 124 10.09 -12.25 -6.98
C PHE A 124 10.04 -11.68 -8.40
N VAL A 125 10.07 -10.36 -8.53
CA VAL A 125 10.10 -9.66 -9.81
C VAL A 125 11.12 -8.54 -9.71
N ASP A 126 12.25 -8.70 -10.37
CA ASP A 126 13.33 -7.71 -10.38
C ASP A 126 12.96 -6.50 -11.26
N HIS A 127 12.27 -5.55 -10.62
CA HIS A 127 11.79 -4.33 -11.27
C HIS A 127 11.73 -3.17 -10.27
N ASN A 128 11.97 -1.94 -10.71
CA ASN A 128 11.92 -0.72 -9.88
C ASN A 128 10.57 -0.47 -9.18
N ARG A 129 9.49 -1.07 -9.69
CA ARG A 129 8.17 -1.02 -9.06
C ARG A 129 8.12 -1.78 -7.74
N GLN A 130 9.05 -2.70 -7.52
CA GLN A 130 9.10 -3.58 -6.35
C GLN A 130 10.13 -3.09 -5.34
N TYR A 131 9.90 -3.35 -4.06
CA TYR A 131 10.88 -3.04 -3.03
C TYR A 131 11.99 -4.07 -2.92
N SER A 132 13.23 -3.60 -2.84
CA SER A 132 14.36 -4.42 -2.38
C SER A 132 14.21 -4.77 -0.89
N ASP A 133 14.97 -5.77 -0.44
CA ASP A 133 14.96 -6.14 0.97
C ASP A 133 15.43 -4.99 1.87
N GLU A 134 16.37 -4.16 1.42
CA GLU A 134 16.84 -2.97 2.13
C GLU A 134 15.73 -1.91 2.29
N GLN A 135 14.93 -1.68 1.25
CA GLN A 135 13.78 -0.77 1.32
C GLN A 135 12.70 -1.32 2.26
N ILE A 136 12.47 -2.63 2.24
CA ILE A 136 11.54 -3.29 3.18
C ILE A 136 12.05 -3.13 4.61
N TYR A 137 13.34 -3.34 4.90
CA TYR A 137 13.93 -3.11 6.22
C TYR A 137 13.78 -1.66 6.68
N GLU A 138 13.98 -0.68 5.81
CA GLU A 138 13.76 0.73 6.12
C GLU A 138 12.30 1.00 6.53
N LEU A 139 11.33 0.47 5.78
CA LEU A 139 9.91 0.60 6.12
C LEU A 139 9.55 -0.11 7.44
N ILE A 140 10.10 -1.30 7.69
CA ILE A 140 9.94 -2.02 8.96
C ILE A 140 10.47 -1.18 10.12
N SER A 141 11.66 -0.57 9.99
CA SER A 141 12.29 0.26 11.02
C SER A 141 11.42 1.46 11.42
N ARG A 142 10.59 1.95 10.48
CA ARG A 142 9.61 3.04 10.68
C ARG A 142 8.25 2.56 11.17
N ASN A 143 8.10 1.29 11.49
CA ASN A 143 6.81 0.68 11.83
C ASN A 143 5.76 0.90 10.73
N ALA A 144 6.16 0.93 9.47
CA ALA A 144 5.26 1.00 8.32
C ALA A 144 4.50 -0.31 8.11
N VAL A 145 3.42 -0.23 7.32
CA VAL A 145 2.70 -1.40 6.79
C VAL A 145 2.81 -1.36 5.27
N ILE A 146 3.10 -2.50 4.67
CA ILE A 146 3.22 -2.70 3.22
C ILE A 146 2.03 -3.51 2.75
N GLY A 147 1.17 -2.92 1.93
CA GLY A 147 0.05 -3.59 1.30
C GLY A 147 0.52 -4.39 0.07
N ILE A 148 0.07 -5.62 -0.08
CA ILE A 148 0.45 -6.49 -1.20
C ILE A 148 -0.59 -6.40 -2.31
N PRO A 149 -0.23 -5.89 -3.52
CA PRO A 149 -1.12 -5.80 -4.67
C PRO A 149 -1.31 -7.12 -5.40
N LEU A 150 -2.34 -7.12 -6.25
CA LEU A 150 -2.79 -8.29 -7.00
C LEU A 150 -2.64 -8.15 -8.52
N ASP A 151 -1.87 -7.17 -8.98
CA ASP A 151 -1.51 -7.03 -10.39
C ASP A 151 -0.51 -8.13 -10.79
N ALA A 152 -0.91 -8.99 -11.74
CA ALA A 152 -0.19 -10.21 -12.09
C ALA A 152 1.25 -9.98 -12.57
N TRP A 153 1.52 -8.87 -13.29
CA TRP A 153 2.88 -8.56 -13.74
C TRP A 153 3.84 -8.26 -12.58
N MET A 154 3.30 -7.83 -11.44
CA MET A 154 4.07 -7.60 -10.21
C MET A 154 4.32 -8.89 -9.41
N MET A 155 3.75 -10.02 -9.82
CA MET A 155 3.78 -11.28 -9.07
C MET A 155 4.66 -12.34 -9.71
N VAL A 156 4.93 -12.23 -11.02
CA VAL A 156 5.75 -13.20 -11.78
C VAL A 156 6.71 -12.49 -12.71
N PRO A 157 7.94 -13.00 -12.86
CA PRO A 157 8.92 -12.43 -13.79
C PRO A 157 8.50 -12.69 -15.25
N ASN A 158 9.07 -11.92 -16.17
CA ASN A 158 8.89 -12.07 -17.61
C ASN A 158 7.46 -11.88 -18.12
N TRP A 159 6.64 -11.16 -17.40
CA TRP A 159 5.30 -10.76 -17.88
C TRP A 159 5.43 -9.77 -19.04
N ILE A 160 4.78 -10.07 -20.17
CA ILE A 160 4.73 -9.20 -21.35
C ILE A 160 3.31 -8.62 -21.45
N ARG A 161 3.19 -7.31 -21.28
CA ARG A 161 1.88 -6.63 -21.37
C ARG A 161 1.26 -6.83 -22.75
N GLY A 162 -0.02 -7.21 -22.77
CA GLY A 162 -0.78 -7.49 -24.00
C GLY A 162 -0.58 -8.90 -24.59
N GLU A 163 0.33 -9.70 -24.03
CA GLU A 163 0.61 -11.08 -24.48
C GLU A 163 0.43 -12.10 -23.34
N SER A 164 1.01 -11.81 -22.17
CA SER A 164 0.91 -12.70 -21.00
C SER A 164 -0.49 -12.66 -20.41
N THR A 165 -0.95 -13.81 -19.93
CA THR A 165 -2.18 -13.94 -19.16
C THR A 165 -1.90 -14.68 -17.84
N PRO A 166 -2.77 -14.52 -16.83
CA PRO A 166 -2.63 -15.27 -15.58
C PRO A 166 -2.55 -16.78 -15.81
N GLU A 167 -3.29 -17.31 -16.80
CA GLU A 167 -3.26 -18.72 -17.18
C GLU A 167 -1.91 -19.13 -17.74
N SER A 168 -1.38 -18.37 -18.70
CA SER A 168 -0.10 -18.68 -19.37
C SER A 168 1.08 -18.60 -18.42
N MET A 169 1.00 -17.76 -17.39
CA MET A 169 2.04 -17.51 -16.40
C MET A 169 1.81 -18.23 -15.06
N GLY A 170 0.67 -18.92 -14.88
CA GLY A 170 0.32 -19.64 -13.67
C GLY A 170 0.20 -18.75 -12.43
N VAL A 171 -0.38 -17.55 -12.57
CA VAL A 171 -0.52 -16.60 -11.47
C VAL A 171 -1.76 -16.92 -10.65
N THR A 172 -1.57 -17.27 -9.39
CA THR A 172 -2.61 -17.51 -8.39
C THR A 172 -2.36 -16.65 -7.14
N LEU A 173 -3.31 -16.62 -6.22
CA LEU A 173 -3.17 -15.97 -4.91
C LEU A 173 -1.98 -16.49 -4.08
N ASP A 174 -1.44 -17.67 -4.40
CA ASP A 174 -0.21 -18.17 -3.77
C ASP A 174 0.97 -17.20 -3.95
N LYS A 175 1.01 -16.46 -5.08
CA LYS A 175 2.05 -15.43 -5.30
C LYS A 175 1.92 -14.27 -4.34
N MET A 176 0.70 -13.88 -3.98
CA MET A 176 0.47 -12.90 -2.91
C MET A 176 0.95 -13.44 -1.56
N ILE A 177 0.64 -14.70 -1.24
CA ILE A 177 1.08 -15.36 -0.01
C ILE A 177 2.61 -15.41 0.09
N ASP A 178 3.31 -15.67 -1.01
CA ASP A 178 4.78 -15.67 -1.05
C ASP A 178 5.37 -14.27 -0.75
N ASN A 179 4.77 -13.18 -1.27
CA ASN A 179 5.18 -11.81 -0.96
C ASN A 179 4.93 -11.47 0.52
N ILE A 180 3.75 -11.83 1.06
CA ILE A 180 3.43 -11.67 2.48
C ILE A 180 4.44 -12.40 3.35
N ASP A 181 4.70 -13.67 3.04
CA ASP A 181 5.64 -14.51 3.79
C ASP A 181 7.06 -13.94 3.77
N HIS A 182 7.52 -13.43 2.62
CA HIS A 182 8.85 -12.83 2.53
C HIS A 182 9.02 -11.63 3.47
N ILE A 183 8.05 -10.71 3.50
CA ILE A 183 8.10 -9.57 4.42
C ILE A 183 8.05 -10.04 5.88
N CYS A 184 7.22 -11.03 6.20
CA CYS A 184 7.16 -11.61 7.54
C CYS A 184 8.49 -12.25 7.96
N GLN A 185 9.19 -12.94 7.04
CA GLN A 185 10.50 -13.53 7.32
C GLN A 185 11.57 -12.46 7.55
N LEU A 186 11.58 -11.39 6.75
CA LEU A 186 12.51 -10.26 6.93
C LEU A 186 12.30 -9.55 8.27
N SER A 187 11.05 -9.35 8.68
CA SER A 187 10.71 -8.68 9.93
C SER A 187 10.78 -9.57 11.18
N GLY A 188 10.76 -10.90 11.01
CA GLY A 188 10.63 -11.86 12.10
C GLY A 188 9.26 -11.86 12.79
N ASN A 189 8.25 -11.21 12.19
CA ASN A 189 6.89 -11.11 12.70
C ASN A 189 5.90 -10.83 11.57
N ALA A 190 4.58 -10.73 11.87
CA ALA A 190 3.52 -10.47 10.90
C ALA A 190 2.87 -9.09 11.09
N LEU A 191 3.63 -8.06 11.50
CA LEU A 191 3.09 -6.75 11.86
C LEU A 191 3.27 -5.66 10.78
N HIS A 192 4.01 -5.96 9.70
CA HIS A 192 4.44 -4.96 8.72
C HIS A 192 3.86 -5.20 7.31
N VAL A 193 2.92 -6.10 7.16
CA VAL A 193 2.32 -6.44 5.87
C VAL A 193 0.80 -6.49 5.97
N GLY A 194 0.12 -6.15 4.89
CA GLY A 194 -1.34 -6.15 4.79
C GLY A 194 -1.83 -6.37 3.36
N ILE A 195 -3.13 -6.24 3.17
CA ILE A 195 -3.79 -6.38 1.88
C ILE A 195 -3.84 -4.99 1.22
N GLY A 196 -3.22 -4.85 0.04
CA GLY A 196 -3.20 -3.61 -0.74
C GLY A 196 -3.52 -3.92 -2.20
N THR A 197 -4.71 -4.43 -2.46
CA THR A 197 -5.08 -5.16 -3.69
C THR A 197 -4.83 -4.44 -4.99
N ASP A 198 -4.94 -3.11 -5.02
CA ASP A 198 -4.84 -2.29 -6.22
C ASP A 198 -5.87 -2.67 -7.33
N LEU A 199 -7.01 -3.27 -6.95
CA LEU A 199 -8.01 -3.77 -7.90
C LEU A 199 -8.75 -2.68 -8.66
N ASP A 200 -8.55 -1.41 -8.32
CA ASP A 200 -8.99 -0.22 -9.06
C ASP A 200 -7.86 0.42 -9.91
N GLY A 201 -6.68 -0.23 -9.96
CA GLY A 201 -5.44 0.24 -10.58
C GLY A 201 -5.41 0.16 -12.12
N ALA A 202 -6.56 0.33 -12.79
CA ALA A 202 -6.72 0.32 -14.25
C ALA A 202 -6.37 -1.02 -14.92
N PHE A 203 -6.53 -2.14 -14.23
CA PHE A 203 -6.45 -3.49 -14.78
C PHE A 203 -7.69 -4.30 -14.38
N GLY A 204 -8.05 -5.28 -15.20
CA GLY A 204 -9.19 -6.16 -14.97
C GLY A 204 -8.76 -7.60 -14.69
N LYS A 205 -9.71 -8.53 -14.86
CA LYS A 205 -9.48 -9.97 -14.60
C LYS A 205 -8.36 -10.56 -15.47
N GLU A 206 -8.11 -9.99 -16.64
CA GLU A 206 -7.03 -10.39 -17.54
C GLU A 206 -5.63 -10.23 -16.93
N GLN A 207 -5.52 -9.51 -15.82
CA GLN A 207 -4.27 -9.20 -15.15
C GLN A 207 -4.33 -9.43 -13.63
N THR A 208 -5.30 -10.20 -13.14
CA THR A 208 -5.43 -10.62 -11.74
C THR A 208 -5.18 -12.12 -11.58
N PRO A 209 -4.89 -12.64 -10.37
CA PRO A 209 -4.74 -14.06 -10.14
C PRO A 209 -5.93 -14.89 -10.63
N LEU A 210 -5.66 -16.10 -11.14
CA LEU A 210 -6.67 -17.02 -11.71
C LEU A 210 -7.82 -17.35 -10.77
N ASP A 211 -7.50 -17.46 -9.49
CA ASP A 211 -8.42 -17.82 -8.41
C ASP A 211 -9.04 -16.61 -7.72
N LEU A 212 -8.92 -15.41 -8.33
CA LEU A 212 -9.56 -14.16 -7.92
C LEU A 212 -10.58 -13.71 -8.96
N ASP A 213 -11.84 -14.08 -8.81
CA ASP A 213 -12.94 -13.67 -9.71
C ASP A 213 -13.61 -12.38 -9.25
N THR A 214 -13.70 -12.21 -7.95
CA THR A 214 -14.33 -11.05 -7.31
C THR A 214 -13.59 -10.68 -6.02
N ILE A 215 -13.83 -9.49 -5.48
CA ILE A 215 -13.28 -9.07 -4.18
C ILE A 215 -13.65 -10.03 -3.03
N ALA A 216 -14.73 -10.80 -3.16
CA ALA A 216 -15.12 -11.81 -2.17
C ALA A 216 -14.09 -12.95 -2.06
N ASP A 217 -13.30 -13.19 -3.12
CA ASP A 217 -12.27 -14.23 -3.13
C ASP A 217 -11.07 -13.92 -2.22
N LEU A 218 -10.93 -12.66 -1.77
CA LEU A 218 -9.97 -12.31 -0.72
C LEU A 218 -10.20 -13.10 0.57
N GLN A 219 -11.40 -13.64 0.78
CA GLN A 219 -11.72 -14.55 1.90
C GLN A 219 -11.01 -15.92 1.79
N LYS A 220 -10.35 -16.23 0.67
CA LYS A 220 -9.49 -17.41 0.53
C LYS A 220 -8.15 -17.23 1.26
N ILE A 221 -7.65 -16.00 1.37
CA ILE A 221 -6.33 -15.65 1.93
C ILE A 221 -6.14 -16.21 3.36
N PRO A 222 -7.10 -16.06 4.31
CA PRO A 222 -6.94 -16.61 5.66
C PRO A 222 -6.63 -18.11 5.68
N SER A 223 -7.32 -18.91 4.85
CA SER A 223 -7.08 -20.33 4.79
C SER A 223 -5.72 -20.67 4.18
N MET A 224 -5.26 -19.88 3.21
CA MET A 224 -3.94 -20.05 2.57
C MET A 224 -2.82 -19.72 3.56
N LEU A 225 -2.93 -18.62 4.30
CA LEU A 225 -2.00 -18.25 5.37
C LEU A 225 -1.96 -19.31 6.48
N SER A 226 -3.12 -19.86 6.87
CA SER A 226 -3.20 -20.94 7.85
C SER A 226 -2.45 -22.19 7.37
N LYS A 227 -2.60 -22.59 6.10
CA LYS A 227 -1.84 -23.70 5.48
C LYS A 227 -0.33 -23.42 5.44
N LYS A 228 0.07 -22.15 5.31
CA LYS A 228 1.48 -21.71 5.35
C LYS A 228 2.05 -21.74 6.78
N GLY A 229 1.21 -21.92 7.81
CA GLY A 229 1.61 -22.06 9.21
C GLY A 229 1.43 -20.80 10.06
N TYR A 230 0.76 -19.76 9.54
CA TYR A 230 0.46 -18.56 10.32
C TYR A 230 -0.58 -18.83 11.40
N SER A 231 -0.36 -18.28 12.60
CA SER A 231 -1.33 -18.33 13.69
C SER A 231 -2.56 -17.47 13.38
N LYS A 232 -3.69 -17.74 14.05
CA LYS A 232 -4.91 -16.93 13.90
C LYS A 232 -4.66 -15.45 14.10
N ILE A 233 -3.90 -15.07 15.13
CA ILE A 233 -3.58 -13.66 15.41
C ILE A 233 -2.75 -13.03 14.28
N ASN A 234 -1.80 -13.75 13.71
CA ASN A 234 -0.99 -13.25 12.59
C ASN A 234 -1.86 -13.07 11.33
N ILE A 235 -2.80 -13.97 11.08
CA ILE A 235 -3.75 -13.87 9.97
C ILE A 235 -4.66 -12.64 10.16
N GLU A 236 -5.19 -12.41 11.35
CA GLU A 236 -6.00 -11.22 11.66
C GLU A 236 -5.18 -9.92 11.48
N ASN A 237 -3.91 -9.92 11.91
CA ASN A 237 -2.98 -8.81 11.70
C ASN A 237 -2.82 -8.51 10.20
N ILE A 238 -2.46 -9.50 9.40
CA ILE A 238 -2.24 -9.36 7.95
C ILE A 238 -3.53 -8.91 7.24
N MET A 239 -4.66 -9.49 7.57
CA MET A 239 -5.93 -9.20 6.89
C MET A 239 -6.44 -7.77 7.15
N SER A 240 -6.20 -7.21 8.34
CA SER A 240 -6.75 -5.89 8.67
C SER A 240 -6.05 -5.15 9.81
N GLN A 241 -5.66 -5.85 10.90
CA GLN A 241 -5.27 -5.17 12.12
C GLN A 241 -3.98 -4.35 11.98
N ASN A 242 -3.07 -4.73 11.09
CA ASN A 242 -1.84 -3.97 10.87
C ASN A 242 -2.14 -2.55 10.35
N PHE A 243 -2.98 -2.40 9.33
CA PHE A 243 -3.40 -1.09 8.83
C PHE A 243 -4.26 -0.34 9.86
N ILE A 244 -5.17 -1.01 10.55
CA ILE A 244 -5.99 -0.40 11.60
C ILE A 244 -5.10 0.16 12.72
N ASN A 245 -4.17 -0.64 13.24
CA ASN A 245 -3.27 -0.24 14.32
C ASN A 245 -2.31 0.88 13.87
N PHE A 246 -1.84 0.84 12.63
CA PHE A 246 -1.06 1.92 12.04
C PHE A 246 -1.84 3.23 12.05
N LEU A 247 -3.06 3.24 11.54
CA LEU A 247 -3.94 4.42 11.46
C LEU A 247 -4.29 4.96 12.87
N LEU A 248 -4.63 4.08 13.81
CA LEU A 248 -4.91 4.48 15.20
C LEU A 248 -3.69 5.14 15.86
N ARG A 249 -2.47 4.63 15.59
CA ARG A 249 -1.23 5.21 16.11
C ARG A 249 -0.94 6.58 15.51
N VAL A 250 -1.16 6.75 14.20
CA VAL A 250 -0.84 7.99 13.48
C VAL A 250 -1.84 9.12 13.79
N TRP A 251 -3.09 8.78 14.05
CA TRP A 251 -4.17 9.77 14.26
C TRP A 251 -4.47 10.07 15.74
N ASN A 252 -3.68 9.54 16.65
CA ASN A 252 -3.79 9.84 18.10
C ASN A 252 -2.98 11.06 18.51
#